data_9839e7121e89981b31720c1e5ecd8f75
#
_entry.id   9839e7121e89981b31720c1e5ecd8f75
#
_cell.length_a   1.000
_cell.length_b   1.000
_cell.length_c   1.000
_cell.angle_alpha   90.00
_cell.angle_beta   90.00
_cell.angle_gamma   90.00
#
_symmetry.space_group_name_H-M   'P 1'
#
loop_
_entity.id
_entity.type
_entity.pdbx_description
1 polymer ?
#
loop_
_entity_poly.entity_id
_entity_poly.type
_entity_poly.pdbx_seq_one_letter_code
_entity_poly.pdbx_strand_id
1 'polypeptide(L)'
;DDEEAEKAANKSDQDEDALVKSAIRTDLILSTEIMFISLDEVKDQSVWMEAAVLIAVAIFITIAVYGAVALLVKIDDIGHGMIKRGNAPKTGRALVKGMPYVLNTIGVIGTVAMLWVGGHLLIRGFDEVFGWHWPHDVIAMGQDAVGGGALGWFVETGVSLVAGLVVGFIVLGVVQLVKKLR
;
A
#
# COMPACT_ATOMS: atom_id res chain seq x y z
N ASP A 1 -30.32 -9.93 29.89
CA ASP A 1 -29.07 -10.68 29.59
C ASP A 1 -29.07 -11.19 28.13
N ASP A 2 -30.13 -11.90 27.66
CA ASP A 2 -30.16 -12.47 26.31
C ASP A 2 -30.27 -11.38 25.21
N GLU A 3 -31.03 -10.31 25.44
CA GLU A 3 -31.21 -9.20 24.51
C GLU A 3 -29.95 -8.33 24.36
N GLU A 4 -29.16 -8.20 25.42
CA GLU A 4 -27.86 -7.52 25.38
C GLU A 4 -26.79 -8.35 24.66
N ALA A 5 -26.81 -9.67 24.85
CA ALA A 5 -25.93 -10.60 24.15
C ALA A 5 -26.22 -10.63 22.63
N GLU A 6 -27.51 -10.64 22.24
CA GLU A 6 -27.91 -10.59 20.84
C GLU A 6 -27.57 -9.24 20.16
N LYS A 7 -27.73 -8.11 20.87
CA LYS A 7 -27.29 -6.80 20.37
C LYS A 7 -25.78 -6.70 20.23
N ALA A 8 -25.01 -7.29 21.15
CA ALA A 8 -23.56 -7.31 21.08
C ALA A 8 -23.07 -8.20 19.91
N ALA A 9 -23.68 -9.35 19.70
CA ALA A 9 -23.37 -10.24 18.57
C ALA A 9 -23.68 -9.55 17.23
N ASN A 10 -24.85 -8.93 17.09
CA ASN A 10 -25.26 -8.24 15.86
C ASN A 10 -24.38 -7.03 15.55
N LYS A 11 -23.88 -6.32 16.56
CA LYS A 11 -22.91 -5.24 16.40
C LYS A 11 -21.52 -5.76 15.96
N SER A 12 -21.10 -6.90 16.51
CA SER A 12 -19.84 -7.55 16.12
C SER A 12 -19.88 -7.98 14.66
N ASP A 13 -20.98 -8.58 14.19
CA ASP A 13 -21.16 -9.00 12.81
C ASP A 13 -21.19 -7.82 11.84
N GLN A 14 -21.82 -6.69 12.21
CA GLN A 14 -21.84 -5.47 11.41
C GLN A 14 -20.45 -4.82 11.32
N ASP A 15 -19.69 -4.83 12.40
CA ASP A 15 -18.33 -4.31 12.43
C ASP A 15 -17.38 -5.19 11.56
N GLU A 16 -17.57 -6.52 11.59
CA GLU A 16 -16.82 -7.46 10.75
C GLU A 16 -17.12 -7.26 9.27
N ASP A 17 -18.40 -7.17 8.90
CA ASP A 17 -18.84 -6.89 7.52
C ASP A 17 -18.28 -5.56 6.98
N ALA A 18 -18.24 -4.53 7.82
CA ALA A 18 -17.67 -3.24 7.46
C ALA A 18 -16.15 -3.32 7.21
N LEU A 19 -15.44 -4.08 8.06
CA LEU A 19 -14.00 -4.34 7.91
C LEU A 19 -13.72 -5.13 6.62
N VAL A 20 -14.48 -6.19 6.34
CA VAL A 20 -14.33 -7.01 5.13
C VAL A 20 -14.57 -6.17 3.88
N LYS A 21 -15.64 -5.37 3.83
CA LYS A 21 -15.92 -4.48 2.69
C LYS A 21 -14.83 -3.44 2.49
N SER A 22 -14.29 -2.89 3.58
CA SER A 22 -13.18 -1.94 3.53
C SER A 22 -11.91 -2.59 2.99
N ALA A 23 -11.59 -3.80 3.47
CA ALA A 23 -10.43 -4.57 3.02
C ALA A 23 -10.52 -4.91 1.52
N ILE A 24 -11.68 -5.42 1.05
CA ILE A 24 -11.91 -5.74 -0.37
C ILE A 24 -11.76 -4.49 -1.24
N ARG A 25 -12.31 -3.34 -0.80
CA ARG A 25 -12.18 -2.09 -1.56
C ARG A 25 -10.72 -1.65 -1.66
N THR A 26 -9.97 -1.74 -0.56
CA THR A 26 -8.56 -1.36 -0.53
C THR A 26 -7.74 -2.29 -1.42
N ASP A 27 -7.96 -3.60 -1.34
CA ASP A 27 -7.28 -4.59 -2.18
C ASP A 27 -7.55 -4.36 -3.67
N LEU A 28 -8.81 -4.08 -4.06
CA LEU A 28 -9.17 -3.75 -5.44
C LEU A 28 -8.44 -2.51 -5.96
N ILE A 29 -8.33 -1.46 -5.14
CA ILE A 29 -7.64 -0.22 -5.51
C ILE A 29 -6.15 -0.50 -5.70
N LEU A 30 -5.51 -1.21 -4.76
CA LEU A 30 -4.09 -1.56 -4.81
C LEU A 30 -3.76 -2.47 -5.98
N SER A 31 -4.59 -3.49 -6.22
CA SER A 31 -4.43 -4.41 -7.35
C SER A 31 -4.56 -3.68 -8.69
N THR A 32 -5.50 -2.75 -8.79
CA THR A 32 -5.68 -1.91 -9.99
C THR A 32 -4.46 -1.02 -10.22
N GLU A 33 -3.93 -0.39 -9.17
CA GLU A 33 -2.73 0.45 -9.24
C GLU A 33 -1.53 -0.34 -9.76
N ILE A 34 -1.27 -1.53 -9.22
CA ILE A 34 -0.17 -2.40 -9.67
C ILE A 34 -0.36 -2.81 -11.13
N MET A 35 -1.59 -3.10 -11.55
CA MET A 35 -1.87 -3.43 -12.96
C MET A 35 -1.59 -2.25 -13.89
N PHE A 36 -1.96 -1.03 -13.50
CA PHE A 36 -1.65 0.18 -14.28
C PHE A 36 -0.14 0.42 -14.40
N ILE A 37 0.61 0.29 -13.30
CA ILE A 37 2.07 0.43 -13.32
C ILE A 37 2.69 -0.63 -14.24
N SER A 38 2.23 -1.88 -14.13
CA SER A 38 2.73 -2.98 -14.96
C SER A 38 2.40 -2.80 -16.44
N LEU A 39 1.23 -2.24 -16.75
CA LEU A 39 0.82 -1.93 -18.13
C LEU A 39 1.66 -0.79 -18.71
N ASP A 40 1.91 0.27 -17.93
CA ASP A 40 2.74 1.40 -18.38
C ASP A 40 4.16 0.97 -18.75
N GLU A 41 4.73 0.03 -17.99
CA GLU A 41 6.07 -0.51 -18.25
C GLU A 41 6.16 -1.32 -19.56
N VAL A 42 5.05 -1.88 -20.05
CA VAL A 42 5.03 -2.74 -21.24
C VAL A 42 4.20 -2.19 -22.39
N LYS A 43 3.71 -0.94 -22.29
CA LYS A 43 2.81 -0.31 -23.29
C LYS A 43 3.35 -0.27 -24.73
N ASP A 44 4.66 -0.32 -24.89
CA ASP A 44 5.33 -0.31 -26.21
C ASP A 44 5.58 -1.71 -26.79
N GLN A 45 5.09 -2.75 -26.10
CA GLN A 45 5.24 -4.13 -26.51
C GLN A 45 4.04 -4.61 -27.35
N SER A 46 4.10 -5.84 -27.85
CA SER A 46 2.95 -6.44 -28.52
C SER A 46 1.85 -6.79 -27.51
N VAL A 47 0.58 -6.77 -27.94
CA VAL A 47 -0.59 -7.10 -27.10
C VAL A 47 -0.45 -8.45 -26.39
N TRP A 48 0.18 -9.42 -27.03
CA TRP A 48 0.46 -10.74 -26.43
C TRP A 48 1.49 -10.67 -25.32
N MET A 49 2.50 -9.82 -25.47
CA MET A 49 3.52 -9.60 -24.43
C MET A 49 2.92 -8.85 -23.24
N GLU A 50 2.13 -7.79 -23.51
CA GLU A 50 1.39 -7.07 -22.45
C GLU A 50 0.52 -8.02 -21.64
N ALA A 51 -0.30 -8.84 -22.32
CA ALA A 51 -1.16 -9.82 -21.66
C ALA A 51 -0.36 -10.85 -20.83
N ALA A 52 0.74 -11.36 -21.38
CA ALA A 52 1.57 -12.34 -20.69
C ALA A 52 2.22 -11.75 -19.42
N VAL A 53 2.73 -10.51 -19.50
CA VAL A 53 3.33 -9.82 -18.35
C VAL A 53 2.27 -9.53 -17.29
N LEU A 54 1.11 -9.00 -17.65
CA LEU A 54 0.02 -8.71 -16.69
C LEU A 54 -0.46 -9.98 -15.98
N ILE A 55 -0.60 -11.10 -16.70
CA ILE A 55 -0.97 -12.39 -16.08
C ILE A 55 0.13 -12.85 -15.11
N ALA A 56 1.40 -12.77 -15.53
CA ALA A 56 2.52 -13.16 -14.67
C ALA A 56 2.60 -12.31 -13.40
N VAL A 57 2.44 -10.99 -13.52
CA VAL A 57 2.40 -10.05 -12.39
C VAL A 57 1.21 -10.36 -11.47
N ALA A 58 0.02 -10.59 -12.03
CA ALA A 58 -1.17 -10.92 -11.23
C ALA A 58 -0.95 -12.18 -10.38
N ILE A 59 -0.41 -13.25 -10.99
CA ILE A 59 -0.11 -14.49 -10.28
C ILE A 59 0.96 -14.26 -9.21
N PHE A 60 2.04 -13.58 -9.58
CA PHE A 60 3.15 -13.32 -8.65
C PHE A 60 2.69 -12.50 -7.43
N ILE A 61 1.99 -11.39 -7.65
CA ILE A 61 1.49 -10.53 -6.57
C ILE A 61 0.49 -11.28 -5.68
N THR A 62 -0.42 -12.06 -6.29
CA THR A 62 -1.36 -12.87 -5.53
C THR A 62 -0.63 -13.83 -4.59
N ILE A 63 0.34 -14.59 -5.10
CA ILE A 63 1.13 -15.52 -4.28
C ILE A 63 1.95 -14.76 -3.21
N ALA A 64 2.55 -13.63 -3.56
CA ALA A 64 3.38 -12.86 -2.65
C ALA A 64 2.55 -12.27 -1.50
N VAL A 65 1.41 -11.65 -1.79
CA VAL A 65 0.54 -11.00 -0.79
C VAL A 65 -0.11 -12.04 0.11
N TYR A 66 -0.78 -13.04 -0.45
CA TYR A 66 -1.43 -14.09 0.36
C TYR A 66 -0.40 -14.93 1.11
N GLY A 67 0.77 -15.19 0.53
CA GLY A 67 1.88 -15.86 1.19
C GLY A 67 2.41 -15.08 2.39
N ALA A 68 2.59 -13.77 2.25
CA ALA A 68 3.00 -12.89 3.34
C ALA A 68 1.97 -12.85 4.46
N VAL A 69 0.68 -12.70 4.13
CA VAL A 69 -0.42 -12.73 5.12
C VAL A 69 -0.47 -14.08 5.84
N ALA A 70 -0.41 -15.18 5.12
CA ALA A 70 -0.40 -16.53 5.70
C ALA A 70 0.80 -16.74 6.65
N LEU A 71 1.97 -16.20 6.29
CA LEU A 71 3.16 -16.25 7.13
C LEU A 71 2.96 -15.46 8.43
N LEU A 72 2.43 -14.25 8.34
CA LEU A 72 2.15 -13.40 9.52
C LEU A 72 1.15 -14.06 10.47
N VAL A 73 0.04 -14.59 9.95
CA VAL A 73 -0.96 -15.33 10.75
C VAL A 73 -0.33 -16.55 11.39
N LYS A 74 0.49 -17.31 10.66
CA LYS A 74 1.16 -18.49 11.20
C LYS A 74 2.15 -18.17 12.31
N ILE A 75 2.86 -17.04 12.23
CA ILE A 75 3.77 -16.57 13.30
C ILE A 75 2.96 -16.26 14.57
N ASP A 76 1.81 -15.59 14.43
CA ASP A 76 0.92 -15.27 15.55
C ASP A 76 0.35 -16.54 16.20
N ASP A 77 -0.14 -17.48 15.41
CA ASP A 77 -0.64 -18.78 15.87
C ASP A 77 0.43 -19.60 16.61
N ILE A 78 1.66 -19.60 16.12
CA ILE A 78 2.79 -20.25 16.78
C ILE A 78 3.03 -19.59 18.15
N GLY A 79 3.01 -18.25 18.22
CA GLY A 79 3.14 -17.51 19.47
C GLY A 79 2.10 -17.89 20.50
N HIS A 80 0.82 -17.94 20.11
CA HIS A 80 -0.27 -18.39 20.94
C HIS A 80 -0.14 -19.88 21.36
N GLY A 81 0.26 -20.74 20.43
CA GLY A 81 0.51 -22.16 20.69
C GLY A 81 1.63 -22.41 21.71
N MET A 82 2.72 -21.62 21.65
CA MET A 82 3.82 -21.68 22.62
C MET A 82 3.36 -21.28 24.04
N ILE A 83 2.52 -20.27 24.14
CA ILE A 83 1.94 -19.83 25.42
C ILE A 83 1.05 -20.93 25.99
N LYS A 84 0.14 -21.48 25.18
CA LYS A 84 -0.86 -22.48 25.60
C LYS A 84 -0.25 -23.80 26.03
N ARG A 85 0.83 -24.24 25.36
CA ARG A 85 1.54 -25.49 25.67
C ARG A 85 2.56 -25.36 26.80
N GLY A 86 2.80 -24.16 27.31
CA GLY A 86 3.84 -23.89 28.33
C GLY A 86 5.28 -24.04 27.81
N ASN A 87 5.47 -24.35 26.54
CA ASN A 87 6.78 -24.45 25.89
C ASN A 87 7.25 -23.04 25.50
N ALA A 88 8.25 -22.52 26.21
CA ALA A 88 8.81 -21.19 25.97
C ALA A 88 7.79 -20.02 26.04
N PRO A 89 7.04 -19.85 27.15
CA PRO A 89 5.96 -18.86 27.24
C PRO A 89 6.47 -17.41 27.14
N LYS A 90 7.75 -17.17 27.41
CA LYS A 90 8.38 -15.84 27.20
C LYS A 90 8.50 -15.50 25.73
N THR A 91 8.95 -16.46 24.91
CA THR A 91 9.10 -16.28 23.45
C THR A 91 7.73 -16.17 22.77
N GLY A 92 6.76 -17.01 23.16
CA GLY A 92 5.40 -16.90 22.65
C GLY A 92 4.77 -15.54 22.94
N ARG A 93 4.94 -15.01 24.17
CA ARG A 93 4.47 -13.67 24.52
C ARG A 93 5.19 -12.55 23.75
N ALA A 94 6.48 -12.71 23.46
CA ALA A 94 7.21 -11.74 22.67
C ALA A 94 6.71 -11.71 21.20
N LEU A 95 6.43 -12.87 20.61
CA LEU A 95 5.85 -12.98 19.26
C LEU A 95 4.47 -12.29 19.18
N VAL A 96 3.54 -12.66 20.06
CA VAL A 96 2.18 -12.09 20.07
C VAL A 96 2.20 -10.58 20.35
N LYS A 97 3.00 -10.11 21.31
CA LYS A 97 3.15 -8.68 21.58
C LYS A 97 3.87 -7.91 20.49
N GLY A 98 4.77 -8.58 19.76
CA GLY A 98 5.51 -8.00 18.64
C GLY A 98 4.67 -7.83 17.37
N MET A 99 3.63 -8.67 17.18
CA MET A 99 2.83 -8.69 15.96
C MET A 99 2.20 -7.32 15.60
N PRO A 100 1.57 -6.58 16.53
CA PRO A 100 1.05 -5.25 16.23
C PRO A 100 2.12 -4.26 15.77
N TYR A 101 3.34 -4.36 16.30
CA TYR A 101 4.46 -3.50 15.87
C TYR A 101 4.92 -3.86 14.46
N VAL A 102 4.98 -5.16 14.12
CA VAL A 102 5.31 -5.64 12.77
C VAL A 102 4.28 -5.15 11.78
N LEU A 103 2.99 -5.33 12.05
CA LEU A 103 1.90 -4.89 11.19
C LEU A 103 1.89 -3.37 11.01
N ASN A 104 2.08 -2.61 12.08
CA ASN A 104 2.17 -1.15 12.01
C ASN A 104 3.38 -0.69 11.17
N THR A 105 4.53 -1.33 11.34
CA THR A 105 5.74 -1.01 10.57
C THR A 105 5.54 -1.29 9.09
N ILE A 106 4.97 -2.44 8.73
CA ILE A 106 4.62 -2.79 7.34
C ILE A 106 3.63 -1.76 6.78
N GLY A 107 2.61 -1.37 7.56
CA GLY A 107 1.63 -0.35 7.17
C GLY A 107 2.28 1.00 6.87
N VAL A 108 3.18 1.48 7.73
CA VAL A 108 3.90 2.74 7.52
C VAL A 108 4.79 2.67 6.29
N ILE A 109 5.58 1.60 6.14
CA ILE A 109 6.45 1.39 4.97
C ILE A 109 5.60 1.36 3.69
N GLY A 110 4.49 0.61 3.69
CA GLY A 110 3.58 0.52 2.55
C GLY A 110 2.99 1.87 2.17
N THR A 111 2.55 2.66 3.16
CA THR A 111 2.00 4.01 2.92
C THR A 111 3.05 4.94 2.30
N VAL A 112 4.28 4.93 2.81
CA VAL A 112 5.37 5.76 2.26
C VAL A 112 5.71 5.32 0.83
N ALA A 113 5.78 4.01 0.58
CA ALA A 113 6.05 3.47 -0.75
C ALA A 113 4.96 3.87 -1.76
N MET A 114 3.69 3.82 -1.37
CA MET A 114 2.58 4.26 -2.23
C MET A 114 2.60 5.76 -2.53
N LEU A 115 2.88 6.58 -1.52
CA LEU A 115 3.03 8.02 -1.74
C LEU A 115 4.18 8.34 -2.69
N TRP A 116 5.28 7.61 -2.59
CA TRP A 116 6.41 7.75 -3.50
C TRP A 116 6.06 7.34 -4.92
N VAL A 117 5.53 6.11 -5.11
CA VAL A 117 5.17 5.58 -6.44
C VAL A 117 4.07 6.42 -7.07
N GLY A 118 3.01 6.74 -6.32
CA GLY A 118 1.92 7.60 -6.80
C GLY A 118 2.39 8.99 -7.19
N GLY A 119 3.30 9.60 -6.42
CA GLY A 119 3.91 10.88 -6.75
C GLY A 119 4.75 10.84 -8.02
N HIS A 120 5.53 9.76 -8.20
CA HIS A 120 6.33 9.56 -9.40
C HIS A 120 5.46 9.41 -10.66
N LEU A 121 4.39 8.61 -10.57
CA LEU A 121 3.42 8.46 -11.66
C LEU A 121 2.69 9.76 -11.99
N LEU A 122 2.36 10.56 -10.97
CA LEU A 122 1.76 11.88 -11.18
C LEU A 122 2.69 12.80 -11.94
N ILE A 123 3.97 12.88 -11.56
CA ILE A 123 4.96 13.72 -12.24
C ILE A 123 5.11 13.31 -13.71
N ARG A 124 5.25 12.01 -13.98
CA ARG A 124 5.30 11.47 -15.35
C ARG A 124 4.02 11.74 -16.15
N GLY A 125 2.85 11.48 -15.54
CA GLY A 125 1.57 11.71 -16.19
C GLY A 125 1.31 13.18 -16.52
N PHE A 126 1.72 14.12 -15.68
CA PHE A 126 1.61 15.55 -15.95
C PHE A 126 2.53 15.97 -17.09
N ASP A 127 3.72 15.41 -17.17
CA ASP A 127 4.66 15.66 -18.27
C ASP A 127 4.11 15.13 -19.60
N GLU A 128 3.64 13.89 -19.63
CA GLU A 128 3.15 13.20 -20.83
C GLU A 128 1.83 13.81 -21.37
N VAL A 129 0.89 14.20 -20.48
CA VAL A 129 -0.45 14.66 -20.87
C VAL A 129 -0.50 16.17 -21.08
N PHE A 130 0.16 16.95 -20.27
CA PHE A 130 0.09 18.43 -20.28
C PHE A 130 1.35 19.10 -20.82
N GLY A 131 2.43 18.34 -21.10
CA GLY A 131 3.71 18.89 -21.48
C GLY A 131 4.33 19.79 -20.40
N TRP A 132 4.04 19.54 -19.18
CA TRP A 132 4.47 20.34 -18.03
C TRP A 132 5.80 19.85 -17.50
N HIS A 133 6.88 20.27 -18.11
CA HIS A 133 8.24 19.79 -17.84
C HIS A 133 8.84 20.30 -16.52
N TRP A 134 8.29 21.38 -15.93
CA TRP A 134 8.90 22.00 -14.74
C TRP A 134 9.09 21.05 -13.53
N PRO A 135 8.24 20.05 -13.22
CA PRO A 135 8.54 19.12 -12.14
C PRO A 135 9.73 18.23 -12.46
N HIS A 136 9.90 17.88 -13.73
CA HIS A 136 11.04 17.12 -14.23
C HIS A 136 12.33 17.94 -14.16
N ASP A 137 12.25 19.24 -14.50
CA ASP A 137 13.38 20.18 -14.42
C ASP A 137 13.87 20.37 -12.98
N VAL A 138 12.96 20.42 -12.00
CA VAL A 138 13.30 20.49 -10.56
C VAL A 138 14.05 19.23 -10.13
N ILE A 139 13.61 18.05 -10.58
CA ILE A 139 14.30 16.78 -10.28
C ILE A 139 15.70 16.80 -10.92
N ALA A 140 15.81 17.18 -12.19
CA ALA A 140 17.07 17.25 -12.93
C ALA A 140 18.05 18.23 -12.27
N MET A 141 17.61 19.44 -11.91
CA MET A 141 18.43 20.41 -11.18
C MET A 141 18.90 19.87 -9.83
N GLY A 142 18.04 19.16 -9.11
CA GLY A 142 18.40 18.53 -7.84
C GLY A 142 19.41 17.40 -8.02
N GLN A 143 19.27 16.60 -9.06
CA GLN A 143 20.20 15.51 -9.38
C GLN A 143 21.58 16.05 -9.79
N ASP A 144 21.61 17.12 -10.60
CA ASP A 144 22.85 17.78 -11.02
C ASP A 144 23.57 18.42 -9.82
N ALA A 145 22.84 19.04 -8.90
CA ALA A 145 23.39 19.66 -7.70
C ALA A 145 24.10 18.68 -6.76
N VAL A 146 23.67 17.41 -6.73
CA VAL A 146 24.26 16.37 -5.86
C VAL A 146 25.21 15.43 -6.60
N GLY A 147 25.49 15.67 -7.88
CA GLY A 147 26.44 14.89 -8.68
C GLY A 147 25.93 13.54 -9.19
N GLY A 148 24.60 13.35 -9.23
CA GLY A 148 23.96 12.13 -9.76
C GLY A 148 24.13 10.89 -8.86
N GLY A 149 24.03 9.71 -9.46
CA GLY A 149 24.21 8.43 -8.76
C GLY A 149 23.18 8.18 -7.66
N ALA A 150 23.61 7.58 -6.55
CA ALA A 150 22.71 7.25 -5.43
C ALA A 150 22.05 8.46 -4.78
N LEU A 151 22.77 9.60 -4.69
CA LEU A 151 22.22 10.82 -4.14
C LEU A 151 21.12 11.42 -5.05
N GLY A 152 21.31 11.38 -6.38
CA GLY A 152 20.30 11.78 -7.34
C GLY A 152 19.00 10.97 -7.21
N TRP A 153 19.11 9.64 -6.98
CA TRP A 153 17.96 8.80 -6.70
C TRP A 153 17.19 9.21 -5.43
N PHE A 154 17.90 9.59 -4.36
CA PHE A 154 17.26 10.10 -3.14
C PHE A 154 16.52 11.42 -3.37
N VAL A 155 17.07 12.31 -4.21
CA VAL A 155 16.39 13.58 -4.58
C VAL A 155 15.11 13.28 -5.35
N GLU A 156 15.16 12.44 -6.37
CA GLU A 156 13.99 12.05 -7.16
C GLU A 156 12.91 11.40 -6.29
N THR A 157 13.30 10.46 -5.42
CA THR A 157 12.42 9.81 -4.46
C THR A 157 11.78 10.83 -3.52
N GLY A 158 12.56 11.77 -3.00
CA GLY A 158 12.08 12.82 -2.10
C GLY A 158 11.08 13.76 -2.77
N VAL A 159 11.36 14.22 -3.97
CA VAL A 159 10.45 15.10 -4.75
C VAL A 159 9.16 14.37 -5.08
N SER A 160 9.24 13.13 -5.53
CA SER A 160 8.07 12.29 -5.85
C SER A 160 7.19 12.06 -4.61
N LEU A 161 7.80 11.80 -3.45
CA LEU A 161 7.08 11.61 -2.19
C LEU A 161 6.36 12.89 -1.77
N VAL A 162 7.00 14.05 -1.87
CA VAL A 162 6.40 15.35 -1.57
C VAL A 162 5.24 15.65 -2.54
N ALA A 163 5.41 15.39 -3.82
CA ALA A 163 4.36 15.56 -4.82
C ALA A 163 3.14 14.68 -4.51
N GLY A 164 3.36 13.39 -4.22
CA GLY A 164 2.31 12.46 -3.81
C GLY A 164 1.57 12.92 -2.56
N LEU A 165 2.31 13.43 -1.57
CA LEU A 165 1.75 13.93 -0.32
C LEU A 165 0.91 15.18 -0.54
N VAL A 166 1.38 16.15 -1.32
CA VAL A 166 0.64 17.38 -1.65
C VAL A 166 -0.66 17.06 -2.37
N VAL A 167 -0.60 16.23 -3.43
CA VAL A 167 -1.80 15.84 -4.18
C VAL A 167 -2.74 15.01 -3.30
N GLY A 168 -2.22 14.11 -2.49
CA GLY A 168 -3.00 13.33 -1.52
C GLY A 168 -3.75 14.23 -0.54
N PHE A 169 -3.13 15.27 0.00
CA PHE A 169 -3.81 16.25 0.87
C PHE A 169 -4.88 17.05 0.13
N ILE A 170 -4.62 17.45 -1.11
CA ILE A 170 -5.61 18.17 -1.93
C ILE A 170 -6.85 17.29 -2.15
N VAL A 171 -6.64 16.03 -2.56
CA VAL A 171 -7.72 15.06 -2.77
C VAL A 171 -8.51 14.80 -1.49
N LEU A 172 -7.82 14.60 -0.36
CA LEU A 172 -8.46 14.47 0.95
C LEU A 172 -9.31 15.69 1.31
N GLY A 173 -8.79 16.89 1.08
CA GLY A 173 -9.50 18.13 1.32
C GLY A 173 -10.78 18.24 0.49
N VAL A 174 -10.69 17.91 -0.81
CA VAL A 174 -11.84 17.90 -1.72
C VAL A 174 -12.88 16.87 -1.28
N VAL A 175 -12.46 15.65 -0.95
CA VAL A 175 -13.38 14.58 -0.49
C VAL A 175 -14.07 14.96 0.82
N GLN A 176 -13.35 15.56 1.76
CA GLN A 176 -13.94 16.04 3.02
C GLN A 176 -14.93 17.17 2.80
N LEU A 177 -14.60 18.10 1.89
CA LEU A 177 -15.50 19.21 1.54
C LEU A 177 -16.80 18.70 0.91
N VAL A 178 -16.69 17.76 -0.04
CA VAL A 178 -17.87 17.13 -0.68
C VAL A 178 -18.72 16.37 0.33
N LYS A 179 -18.09 15.64 1.27
CA LYS A 179 -18.83 14.94 2.35
C LYS A 179 -19.52 15.90 3.31
N LYS A 180 -18.98 17.08 3.53
CA LYS A 180 -19.58 18.10 4.41
C LYS A 180 -20.74 18.84 3.74
N LEU A 181 -20.74 18.91 2.41
CA LEU A 181 -21.78 19.57 1.60
C LEU A 181 -22.94 18.63 1.27
N ARG A 182 -22.83 17.35 1.50
CA ARG A 182 -23.85 16.31 1.28
C ARG A 182 -24.51 15.86 2.58
#